data_f02891990d0a03cea29bee88d27edc75
#
_entry.id   f02891990d0a03cea29bee88d27edc75
#
_cell.length_a   1.000
_cell.length_b   1.000
_cell.length_c   1.000
_cell.angle_alpha   90.00
_cell.angle_beta   90.00
_cell.angle_gamma   90.00
#
_symmetry.space_group_name_H-M   'P 1'
#
loop_
_entity.id
_entity.type
_entity.pdbx_description
1 polymer ?
#
loop_
_entity_poly.entity_id
_entity_poly.type
_entity_poly.pdbx_seq_one_letter_code
_entity_poly.pdbx_strand_id
1 'polypeptide(L)'
;MNEEILRHYLETSIYTYAGAYKDFLLSLPDEIPSIGRCVCDQITHPSMYFTEPSPYLKDAYFGKFSSYPKHRFKNEDELYITVVSMIAGVRYLEETGPGEGKDVARRITVSCRQASVLFSAILKAKGIPCRSRAGFMDFGDAGESYLEH
;
A
#
# COMPACT_ATOMS: atom_id res chain seq x y z
N MET A 1 29.00 6.29 -3.18
CA MET A 1 27.82 6.88 -2.53
C MET A 1 28.13 6.95 -1.05
N ASN A 2 27.76 8.05 -0.36
CA ASN A 2 28.12 8.23 1.06
C ASN A 2 27.32 7.24 1.92
N GLU A 3 28.01 6.41 2.71
CA GLU A 3 27.40 5.38 3.57
C GLU A 3 26.49 5.97 4.65
N GLU A 4 26.80 7.16 5.14
CA GLU A 4 25.98 7.89 6.11
C GLU A 4 24.62 8.25 5.51
N ILE A 5 24.58 8.70 4.26
CA ILE A 5 23.35 8.99 3.53
C ILE A 5 22.52 7.71 3.36
N LEU A 6 23.15 6.61 2.95
CA LEU A 6 22.45 5.32 2.79
C LEU A 6 21.85 4.84 4.11
N ARG A 7 22.60 4.93 5.19
CA ARG A 7 22.12 4.57 6.52
C ARG A 7 20.94 5.42 6.96
N HIS A 8 20.97 6.74 6.71
CA HIS A 8 19.84 7.63 6.98
C HIS A 8 18.57 7.17 6.27
N TYR A 9 18.66 6.76 5.00
CA TYR A 9 17.49 6.27 4.25
C TYR A 9 17.03 4.85 4.64
N LEU A 10 17.81 4.12 5.43
CA LEU A 10 17.40 2.86 6.05
C LEU A 10 16.69 3.05 7.40
N GLU A 11 16.89 4.19 8.06
CA GLU A 11 16.24 4.48 9.34
C GLU A 11 14.72 4.47 9.20
N THR A 12 14.06 3.82 10.17
CA THR A 12 12.61 3.78 10.22
C THR A 12 12.08 4.97 11.02
N SER A 13 10.93 5.46 10.62
CA SER A 13 10.14 6.45 11.37
C SER A 13 9.02 5.75 12.13
N ILE A 14 8.26 6.49 12.93
CA ILE A 14 7.04 6.01 13.58
C ILE A 14 6.05 5.39 12.57
N TYR A 15 6.03 5.86 11.32
CA TYR A 15 5.15 5.35 10.28
C TYR A 15 5.66 4.06 9.66
N THR A 16 6.98 3.90 9.49
CA THR A 16 7.62 2.78 8.79
C THR A 16 8.20 1.72 9.73
N TYR A 17 8.13 1.94 11.03
CA TYR A 17 8.56 0.95 12.01
C TYR A 17 7.62 -0.25 12.02
N ALA A 18 8.17 -1.44 11.79
CA ALA A 18 7.39 -2.67 11.64
C ALA A 18 7.04 -3.35 12.98
N GLY A 19 7.72 -3.00 14.07
CA GLY A 19 7.51 -3.60 15.38
C GLY A 19 7.63 -5.13 15.35
N ALA A 20 6.65 -5.81 15.91
CA ALA A 20 6.58 -7.27 15.95
C ALA A 20 6.38 -7.91 14.56
N TYR A 21 6.08 -7.14 13.53
CA TYR A 21 5.86 -7.64 12.17
C TYR A 21 7.12 -7.60 11.28
N LYS A 22 8.28 -7.32 11.84
CA LYS A 22 9.54 -7.25 11.06
C LYS A 22 9.81 -8.55 10.30
N ASP A 23 9.69 -9.70 10.97
CA ASP A 23 9.95 -11.00 10.34
C ASP A 23 8.93 -11.30 9.23
N PHE A 24 7.69 -10.85 9.39
CA PHE A 24 6.69 -10.91 8.35
C PHE A 24 7.11 -10.10 7.12
N LEU A 25 7.59 -8.86 7.28
CA LEU A 25 8.09 -8.07 6.15
C LEU A 25 9.30 -8.71 5.48
N LEU A 26 10.18 -9.37 6.25
CA LEU A 26 11.33 -10.10 5.71
C LEU A 26 10.94 -11.34 4.92
N SER A 27 9.80 -11.97 5.24
CA SER A 27 9.31 -13.16 4.53
C SER A 27 8.68 -12.86 3.16
N LEU A 28 8.40 -11.59 2.85
CA LEU A 28 7.88 -11.16 1.55
C LEU A 28 8.95 -11.32 0.45
N PRO A 29 8.58 -11.33 -0.84
CA PRO A 29 9.52 -11.41 -1.95
C PRO A 29 10.64 -10.37 -1.87
N ASP A 30 11.79 -10.66 -2.45
CA ASP A 30 12.95 -9.74 -2.43
C ASP A 30 12.98 -8.79 -3.62
N GLU A 31 12.30 -9.14 -4.70
CA GLU A 31 12.28 -8.33 -5.91
C GLU A 31 11.29 -7.18 -5.81
N ILE A 32 11.75 -5.97 -6.14
CA ILE A 32 10.97 -4.73 -6.03
C ILE A 32 9.62 -4.81 -6.76
N PRO A 33 9.51 -5.31 -8.01
CA PRO A 33 8.22 -5.46 -8.68
C PRO A 33 7.28 -6.42 -7.95
N SER A 34 7.79 -7.50 -7.37
CA SER A 34 7.01 -8.47 -6.61
C SER A 34 6.53 -7.89 -5.29
N ILE A 35 7.37 -7.11 -4.60
CA ILE A 35 6.96 -6.34 -3.40
C ILE A 35 5.81 -5.38 -3.75
N GLY A 36 5.95 -4.63 -4.86
CA GLY A 36 4.91 -3.71 -5.33
C GLY A 36 3.58 -4.44 -5.57
N ARG A 37 3.62 -5.60 -6.20
CA ARG A 37 2.43 -6.44 -6.42
C ARG A 37 1.81 -6.90 -5.10
N CYS A 38 2.63 -7.39 -4.16
CA CYS A 38 2.16 -7.76 -2.82
C CYS A 38 1.45 -6.59 -2.11
N VAL A 39 1.98 -5.38 -2.21
CA VAL A 39 1.33 -4.19 -1.63
C VAL A 39 -0.01 -3.93 -2.31
N CYS A 40 -0.06 -3.92 -3.65
CA CYS A 40 -1.31 -3.72 -4.40
C CYS A 40 -2.37 -4.76 -4.06
N ASP A 41 -1.98 -6.00 -3.79
CA ASP A 41 -2.90 -7.08 -3.43
C ASP A 41 -3.49 -6.95 -2.01
N GLN A 42 -2.89 -6.13 -1.16
CA GLN A 42 -3.34 -5.92 0.22
C GLN A 42 -4.19 -4.67 0.42
N ILE A 43 -4.16 -3.75 -0.53
CA ILE A 43 -4.77 -2.43 -0.38
C ILE A 43 -5.84 -2.18 -1.44
N THR A 44 -6.74 -1.26 -1.14
CA THR A 44 -7.69 -0.68 -2.07
C THR A 44 -7.71 0.83 -1.87
N HIS A 45 -7.64 1.60 -2.95
CA HIS A 45 -7.69 3.06 -2.87
C HIS A 45 -9.14 3.56 -2.84
N PRO A 46 -9.50 4.50 -1.97
CA PRO A 46 -10.88 5.01 -1.85
C PRO A 46 -11.45 5.55 -3.17
N SER A 47 -10.64 6.21 -4.00
CA SER A 47 -11.09 6.76 -5.29
C SER A 47 -11.65 5.71 -6.24
N MET A 48 -11.24 4.45 -6.12
CA MET A 48 -11.73 3.35 -6.97
C MET A 48 -13.22 3.08 -6.86
N TYR A 49 -13.88 3.65 -5.84
CA TYR A 49 -15.31 3.47 -5.59
C TYR A 49 -16.16 4.66 -6.02
N PHE A 50 -15.53 5.79 -6.28
CA PHE A 50 -16.21 7.02 -6.67
C PHE A 50 -16.07 7.34 -8.15
N THR A 51 -15.17 6.65 -8.84
CA THR A 51 -15.01 6.78 -10.29
C THR A 51 -15.72 5.64 -11.00
N GLU A 52 -16.37 5.94 -12.12
CA GLU A 52 -16.76 4.90 -13.10
C GLU A 52 -15.56 3.99 -13.34
N PRO A 53 -15.75 2.67 -13.45
CA PRO A 53 -14.64 1.75 -13.61
C PRO A 53 -13.81 2.18 -14.81
N SER A 54 -12.62 2.66 -14.55
CA SER A 54 -11.65 2.96 -15.60
C SER A 54 -11.49 1.70 -16.47
N PRO A 55 -11.46 1.82 -17.81
CA PRO A 55 -11.22 0.68 -18.69
C PRO A 55 -9.89 -0.03 -18.38
N TYR A 56 -9.02 0.60 -17.59
CA TYR A 56 -7.75 0.05 -17.10
C TYR A 56 -7.91 -0.78 -15.81
N LEU A 57 -9.04 -0.61 -15.10
CA LEU A 57 -9.36 -1.35 -13.87
C LEU A 57 -10.25 -2.54 -14.22
N LYS A 58 -9.67 -3.61 -14.74
CA LYS A 58 -10.40 -4.84 -15.03
C LYS A 58 -10.76 -5.53 -13.70
N ASP A 59 -12.04 -5.93 -13.58
CA ASP A 59 -12.55 -6.73 -12.45
C ASP A 59 -11.67 -7.94 -12.11
N ALA A 60 -10.97 -8.49 -13.09
CA ALA A 60 -10.05 -9.60 -12.92
C ALA A 60 -8.85 -9.29 -11.98
N TYR A 61 -8.46 -8.01 -11.84
CA TYR A 61 -7.32 -7.61 -11.02
C TYR A 61 -7.73 -7.22 -9.60
N PHE A 62 -8.91 -6.63 -9.43
CA PHE A 62 -9.36 -6.02 -8.17
C PHE A 62 -10.53 -6.77 -7.50
N GLY A 63 -11.05 -7.83 -8.13
CA GLY A 63 -12.24 -8.51 -7.65
C GLY A 63 -13.53 -7.70 -7.90
N LYS A 64 -14.64 -8.22 -7.41
CA LYS A 64 -15.96 -7.57 -7.60
C LYS A 64 -16.12 -6.43 -6.59
N PHE A 65 -15.98 -5.20 -7.04
CA PHE A 65 -16.25 -4.00 -6.23
C PHE A 65 -17.66 -3.98 -5.63
N SER A 66 -18.63 -4.63 -6.26
CA SER A 66 -19.99 -4.76 -5.73
C SER A 66 -20.06 -5.48 -4.39
N SER A 67 -19.08 -6.32 -4.05
CA SER A 67 -19.01 -7.06 -2.79
C SER A 67 -18.34 -6.27 -1.66
N TYR A 68 -17.77 -5.10 -1.95
CA TYR A 68 -17.06 -4.33 -0.95
C TYR A 68 -18.00 -3.75 0.11
N PRO A 69 -17.69 -3.90 1.40
CA PRO A 69 -18.49 -3.34 2.49
C PRO A 69 -18.31 -1.81 2.59
N LYS A 70 -19.19 -1.06 1.93
CA LYS A 70 -19.10 0.40 1.79
C LYS A 70 -18.99 1.19 3.09
N HIS A 71 -19.42 0.62 4.22
CA HIS A 71 -19.29 1.26 5.53
C HIS A 71 -17.83 1.39 6.00
N ARG A 72 -16.91 0.60 5.45
CA ARG A 72 -15.48 0.65 5.76
C ARG A 72 -14.78 1.88 5.20
N PHE A 73 -15.37 2.52 4.19
CA PHE A 73 -14.76 3.67 3.52
C PHE A 73 -14.47 4.87 4.41
N LYS A 74 -15.35 5.12 5.37
CA LYS A 74 -15.34 6.40 6.07
C LYS A 74 -14.13 6.62 6.97
N ASN A 75 -13.48 5.56 7.43
CA ASN A 75 -12.50 5.68 8.52
C ASN A 75 -11.26 4.79 8.38
N GLU A 76 -11.18 3.93 7.37
CA GLU A 76 -10.06 2.97 7.31
C GLU A 76 -8.71 3.63 7.06
N ASP A 77 -8.63 4.65 6.23
CA ASP A 77 -7.39 5.38 5.98
C ASP A 77 -6.89 6.16 7.20
N GLU A 78 -7.79 6.54 8.11
CA GLU A 78 -7.44 7.12 9.42
C GLU A 78 -6.97 6.07 10.43
N LEU A 79 -7.45 4.83 10.32
CA LEU A 79 -7.04 3.73 11.20
C LEU A 79 -5.66 3.18 10.85
N TYR A 80 -5.33 3.14 9.57
CA TYR A 80 -4.13 2.47 9.05
C TYR A 80 -3.01 3.46 8.72
N ILE A 81 -2.62 4.29 9.69
CA ILE A 81 -1.61 5.33 9.49
C ILE A 81 -0.18 4.77 9.55
N THR A 82 0.06 3.73 10.35
CA THR A 82 1.37 3.12 10.55
C THR A 82 1.46 1.74 9.91
N VAL A 83 2.66 1.28 9.61
CA VAL A 83 2.88 -0.08 9.10
C VAL A 83 2.34 -1.14 10.05
N VAL A 84 2.52 -0.95 11.35
CA VAL A 84 1.97 -1.88 12.36
C VAL A 84 0.45 -1.99 12.25
N SER A 85 -0.27 -0.86 12.18
CA SER A 85 -1.73 -0.87 12.04
C SER A 85 -2.18 -1.44 10.69
N MET A 86 -1.46 -1.13 9.60
CA MET A 86 -1.77 -1.69 8.28
C MET A 86 -1.62 -3.22 8.25
N ILE A 87 -0.51 -3.77 8.77
CA ILE A 87 -0.30 -5.22 8.79
C ILE A 87 -1.31 -5.90 9.73
N ALA A 88 -1.63 -5.29 10.87
CA ALA A 88 -2.67 -5.81 11.76
C ALA A 88 -4.03 -5.88 11.04
N GLY A 89 -4.41 -4.83 10.30
CA GLY A 89 -5.63 -4.79 9.49
C GLY A 89 -5.66 -5.87 8.39
N VAL A 90 -4.55 -6.01 7.65
CA VAL A 90 -4.39 -7.04 6.63
C VAL A 90 -4.59 -8.44 7.23
N ARG A 91 -3.96 -8.70 8.36
CA ARG A 91 -4.06 -10.01 9.04
C ARG A 91 -5.43 -10.27 9.65
N TYR A 92 -6.09 -9.24 10.14
CA TYR A 92 -7.45 -9.34 10.64
C TYR A 92 -8.45 -9.71 9.54
N LEU A 93 -8.27 -9.11 8.34
CA LEU A 93 -9.17 -9.39 7.21
C LEU A 93 -8.88 -10.73 6.53
N GLU A 94 -7.72 -11.31 6.79
CA GLU A 94 -7.37 -12.61 6.25
C GLU A 94 -6.42 -13.37 7.21
N GLU A 95 -6.87 -14.53 7.67
CA GLU A 95 -6.12 -15.36 8.62
C GLU A 95 -4.78 -15.86 8.07
N THR A 96 -4.68 -16.02 6.76
CA THR A 96 -3.49 -16.55 6.09
C THR A 96 -2.44 -15.49 5.74
N GLY A 97 -2.76 -14.22 5.95
CA GLY A 97 -1.88 -13.11 5.57
C GLY A 97 -1.97 -12.76 4.08
N PRO A 98 -1.02 -11.97 3.53
CA PRO A 98 -1.05 -11.52 2.16
C PRO A 98 -0.85 -12.66 1.17
N GLY A 99 -1.79 -12.78 0.23
CA GLY A 99 -1.74 -13.73 -0.89
C GLY A 99 -2.05 -13.04 -2.21
N GLU A 100 -1.66 -13.65 -3.32
CA GLU A 100 -2.01 -13.14 -4.64
C GLU A 100 -3.53 -13.26 -4.90
N GLY A 101 -4.09 -12.30 -5.64
CA GLY A 101 -5.48 -12.34 -6.07
C GLY A 101 -6.51 -12.17 -4.95
N LYS A 102 -6.16 -11.50 -3.88
CA LYS A 102 -7.04 -11.26 -2.74
C LYS A 102 -8.29 -10.48 -3.15
N ASP A 103 -9.46 -10.98 -2.73
CA ASP A 103 -10.73 -10.27 -2.93
C ASP A 103 -10.66 -8.85 -2.36
N VAL A 104 -11.19 -7.89 -3.08
CA VAL A 104 -11.21 -6.48 -2.68
C VAL A 104 -11.86 -6.26 -1.30
N ALA A 105 -12.85 -7.06 -0.94
CA ALA A 105 -13.50 -7.00 0.36
C ALA A 105 -12.57 -7.37 1.53
N ARG A 106 -11.46 -8.05 1.26
CA ARG A 106 -10.45 -8.47 2.24
C ARG A 106 -9.21 -7.58 2.25
N ARG A 107 -9.17 -6.53 1.43
CA ARG A 107 -8.08 -5.55 1.40
C ARG A 107 -8.38 -4.42 2.37
N ILE A 108 -7.35 -3.83 2.97
CA ILE A 108 -7.51 -2.58 3.72
C ILE A 108 -7.72 -1.42 2.76
N THR A 109 -8.53 -0.44 3.16
CA THR A 109 -8.77 0.76 2.35
C THR A 109 -7.84 1.87 2.82
N VAL A 110 -6.90 2.24 1.99
CA VAL A 110 -5.87 3.24 2.30
C VAL A 110 -5.54 4.08 1.08
N SER A 111 -5.07 5.30 1.31
CA SER A 111 -4.63 6.19 0.23
C SER A 111 -3.24 5.83 -0.29
N CYS A 112 -2.83 6.46 -1.38
CA CYS A 112 -1.48 6.31 -1.96
C CYS A 112 -0.36 6.61 -0.96
N ARG A 113 -0.58 7.53 0.00
CA ARG A 113 0.38 7.82 1.06
C ARG A 113 0.66 6.59 1.93
N GLN A 114 -0.37 5.91 2.42
CA GLN A 114 -0.21 4.70 3.23
C GLN A 114 0.39 3.54 2.41
N ALA A 115 0.00 3.41 1.15
CA ALA A 115 0.63 2.45 0.23
C ALA A 115 2.14 2.68 0.12
N SER A 116 2.56 3.93 -0.06
CA SER A 116 3.98 4.32 -0.11
C SER A 116 4.70 4.05 1.21
N VAL A 117 4.05 4.28 2.34
CA VAL A 117 4.60 3.99 3.68
C VAL A 117 4.81 2.49 3.86
N LEU A 118 3.83 1.66 3.51
CA LEU A 118 3.95 0.20 3.59
C LEU A 118 5.06 -0.31 2.68
N PHE A 119 5.10 0.12 1.42
CA PHE A 119 6.13 -0.24 0.47
C PHE A 119 7.52 0.15 0.96
N SER A 120 7.69 1.38 1.45
CA SER A 120 8.96 1.86 2.01
C SER A 120 9.40 1.05 3.23
N ALA A 121 8.48 0.64 4.09
CA ALA A 121 8.80 -0.18 5.25
C ALA A 121 9.32 -1.55 4.87
N ILE A 122 8.72 -2.19 3.85
CA ILE A 122 9.19 -3.47 3.33
C ILE A 122 10.62 -3.32 2.76
N LEU A 123 10.86 -2.29 1.95
CA LEU A 123 12.18 -2.03 1.38
C LEU A 123 13.24 -1.80 2.47
N LYS A 124 12.93 -0.96 3.46
CA LYS A 124 13.82 -0.70 4.60
C LYS A 124 14.11 -1.96 5.43
N ALA A 125 13.09 -2.78 5.70
CA ALA A 125 13.28 -4.06 6.39
C ALA A 125 14.24 -4.99 5.64
N LYS A 126 14.21 -4.96 4.31
CA LYS A 126 15.12 -5.72 3.43
C LYS A 126 16.48 -5.04 3.17
N GLY A 127 16.77 -3.94 3.86
CA GLY A 127 18.06 -3.24 3.72
C GLY A 127 18.16 -2.37 2.46
N ILE A 128 17.05 -2.05 1.81
CA ILE A 128 17.01 -1.20 0.62
C ILE A 128 16.73 0.25 1.06
N PRO A 129 17.70 1.18 0.92
CA PRO A 129 17.53 2.58 1.29
C PRO A 129 16.46 3.25 0.41
N CYS A 130 15.45 3.84 1.03
CA CYS A 130 14.36 4.48 0.30
C CYS A 130 13.68 5.57 1.12
N ARG A 131 12.92 6.41 0.43
CA ARG A 131 11.99 7.39 1.02
C ARG A 131 10.75 7.55 0.15
N SER A 132 9.59 7.79 0.75
CA SER A 132 8.43 8.30 0.06
C SER A 132 8.62 9.78 -0.31
N ARG A 133 8.10 10.18 -1.46
CA ARG A 133 8.08 11.58 -1.91
C ARG A 133 6.69 11.92 -2.40
N ALA A 134 6.20 13.09 -2.02
CA ALA A 134 5.08 13.71 -2.70
C ALA A 134 5.53 14.28 -4.05
N GLY A 135 4.67 14.26 -5.04
CA GLY A 135 4.95 14.77 -6.38
C GLY A 135 3.68 14.94 -7.19
N PHE A 136 3.83 15.44 -8.38
CA PHE A 136 2.75 15.60 -9.34
C PHE A 136 2.86 14.49 -10.38
N MET A 137 1.72 13.98 -10.80
CA MET A 137 1.61 12.98 -11.85
C MET A 137 0.63 13.49 -12.91
N ASP A 138 1.05 13.41 -14.18
CA ASP A 138 0.17 13.67 -15.31
C ASP A 138 -0.67 12.42 -15.56
N PHE A 139 -1.98 12.55 -15.49
CA PHE A 139 -2.92 11.47 -15.78
C PHE A 139 -3.36 11.41 -17.24
N GLY A 140 -2.67 12.14 -18.14
CA GLY A 140 -2.99 12.19 -19.57
C GLY A 140 -4.26 13.00 -19.84
N ASP A 141 -4.93 12.72 -20.99
CA ASP A 141 -6.07 13.49 -21.53
C ASP A 141 -7.32 13.56 -20.65
N ALA A 142 -7.27 13.12 -19.41
CA ALA A 142 -8.36 13.27 -18.44
C ALA A 142 -8.47 14.69 -17.87
N GLY A 143 -8.08 15.70 -18.64
CA GLY A 143 -8.32 17.14 -18.41
C GLY A 143 -7.61 17.69 -17.16
N GLU A 144 -6.64 18.54 -17.36
CA GLU A 144 -6.06 19.63 -16.53
C GLU A 144 -6.13 19.50 -14.97
N SER A 145 -6.19 18.33 -14.38
CA SER A 145 -6.11 18.20 -12.94
C SER A 145 -4.82 17.51 -12.51
N TYR A 146 -3.85 18.32 -12.12
CA TYR A 146 -2.70 17.84 -11.35
C TYR A 146 -3.21 17.44 -9.96
N LEU A 147 -3.18 16.16 -9.65
CA LEU A 147 -3.42 15.69 -8.30
C LEU A 147 -2.07 15.55 -7.59
N GLU A 148 -1.99 16.12 -6.40
CA GLU A 148 -0.86 15.96 -5.50
C GLU A 148 -0.93 14.54 -4.88
N HIS A 149 0.13 13.75 -5.09
CA HIS A 149 0.24 12.38 -4.55
C HIS A 149 1.50 12.21 -3.71
#